data_4fcac1442c4d1f3bb92e182aa235808d
#
_entry.id   4fcac1442c4d1f3bb92e182aa235808d
#
_cell.length_a   1.000
_cell.length_b   1.000
_cell.length_c   1.000
_cell.angle_alpha   90.00
_cell.angle_beta   90.00
_cell.angle_gamma   90.00
#
_symmetry.space_group_name_H-M   'P 1'
#
loop_
_entity.id
_entity.type
_entity.pdbx_description
1 polymer ?
#
loop_
_entity_poly.entity_id
_entity_poly.type
_entity_poly.pdbx_seq_one_letter_code
_entity_poly.pdbx_strand_id
1 'polypeptide(L)'
;GNQKLGAPRLAGQHAWYLERQLRNWRDGIRGTHSEDLFGIQMRPMAMTLVKDSDLKKVVSFIGTLRGKPSKSTIQGNSDSGKTSYATCIACHGEQGEGNKALNSPKIAGLQDWYIARQIRSFKKGIRGSHEKDVYGMQMRPMAMTLADDESIKNVALYVSTFKEKAQPAITQTAETSKVEPDSVSATGSTENGKTLYGVCASCHGADGAGNKALNAPRISG
;
A
#
# COMPACT_ATOMS: atom_id res chain seq x y z
N GLY A 1 8.93 5.27 1.03
CA GLY A 1 8.78 4.52 2.26
C GLY A 1 10.09 4.37 3.00
N ASN A 2 10.02 3.93 4.22
CA ASN A 2 11.18 3.67 5.07
C ASN A 2 11.28 2.17 5.35
N GLN A 3 12.27 1.51 4.75
CA GLN A 3 12.46 0.07 4.88
C GLN A 3 12.80 -0.35 6.33
N LYS A 4 13.60 0.42 7.05
CA LYS A 4 13.99 0.12 8.44
C LYS A 4 12.79 0.11 9.39
N LEU A 5 11.82 0.99 9.15
CA LEU A 5 10.56 1.05 9.91
C LEU A 5 9.48 0.14 9.31
N GLY A 6 9.76 -0.55 8.22
CA GLY A 6 8.78 -1.33 7.51
C GLY A 6 7.61 -0.52 6.91
N ALA A 7 7.74 0.81 6.85
CA ALA A 7 6.70 1.73 6.41
C ALA A 7 6.78 1.96 4.89
N PRO A 8 5.82 1.48 4.10
CA PRO A 8 5.82 1.67 2.64
C PRO A 8 5.48 3.12 2.27
N ARG A 9 5.79 3.45 1.02
CA ARG A 9 5.28 4.66 0.38
C ARG A 9 3.76 4.58 0.26
N LEU A 10 3.07 5.67 0.62
CA LEU A 10 1.62 5.80 0.51
C LEU A 10 1.21 6.67 -0.69
N ALA A 11 2.04 7.67 -1.03
CA ALA A 11 1.78 8.58 -2.14
C ALA A 11 1.56 7.81 -3.45
N GLY A 12 0.55 8.22 -4.22
CA GLY A 12 0.21 7.62 -5.50
C GLY A 12 -0.62 6.34 -5.43
N GLN A 13 -0.97 5.84 -4.25
CA GLN A 13 -1.86 4.70 -4.10
C GLN A 13 -3.34 5.10 -4.26
N HIS A 14 -4.17 4.19 -4.72
CA HIS A 14 -5.62 4.39 -4.84
C HIS A 14 -6.29 4.67 -3.50
N ALA A 15 -7.11 5.71 -3.44
CA ALA A 15 -7.81 6.13 -2.22
C ALA A 15 -8.70 5.01 -1.65
N TRP A 16 -9.48 4.33 -2.50
CA TRP A 16 -10.34 3.21 -2.09
C TRP A 16 -9.57 2.06 -1.45
N TYR A 17 -8.33 1.81 -1.93
CA TYR A 17 -7.48 0.78 -1.35
C TYR A 17 -6.89 1.21 0.00
N LEU A 18 -6.41 2.45 0.11
CA LEU A 18 -5.92 3.01 1.38
C LEU A 18 -7.03 2.98 2.44
N GLU A 19 -8.24 3.41 2.08
CA GLU A 19 -9.40 3.38 2.97
C GLU A 19 -9.67 1.95 3.46
N ARG A 20 -9.75 0.98 2.54
CA ARG A 20 -9.97 -0.43 2.89
C ARG A 20 -8.86 -0.96 3.81
N GLN A 21 -7.60 -0.65 3.55
CA GLN A 21 -6.52 -1.15 4.38
C GLN A 21 -6.52 -0.53 5.77
N LEU A 22 -6.80 0.77 5.90
CA LEU A 22 -6.93 1.42 7.21
C LEU A 22 -8.10 0.83 8.01
N ARG A 23 -9.25 0.58 7.36
CA ARG A 23 -10.37 -0.14 7.99
C ARG A 23 -9.96 -1.54 8.44
N ASN A 24 -9.30 -2.29 7.57
CA ASN A 24 -8.88 -3.66 7.89
C ASN A 24 -7.96 -3.71 9.13
N TRP A 25 -7.07 -2.74 9.30
CA TRP A 25 -6.26 -2.65 10.53
C TRP A 25 -7.08 -2.21 11.74
N ARG A 26 -7.92 -1.17 11.60
CA ARG A 26 -8.77 -0.69 12.68
C ARG A 26 -9.68 -1.79 13.21
N ASP A 27 -10.31 -2.51 12.30
CA ASP A 27 -11.34 -3.51 12.61
C ASP A 27 -10.75 -4.90 12.92
N GLY A 28 -9.41 -5.03 12.99
CA GLY A 28 -8.72 -6.28 13.36
C GLY A 28 -8.67 -7.34 12.27
N ILE A 29 -9.00 -7.00 11.02
CA ILE A 29 -8.89 -7.89 9.86
C ILE A 29 -7.43 -8.07 9.45
N ARG A 30 -6.57 -7.08 9.74
CA ARG A 30 -5.11 -7.09 9.54
C ARG A 30 -4.39 -6.71 10.83
N GLY A 31 -3.13 -7.17 10.96
CA GLY A 31 -2.29 -6.82 12.11
C GLY A 31 -2.68 -7.55 13.39
N THR A 32 -3.28 -8.74 13.28
CA THR A 32 -3.64 -9.63 14.39
C THR A 32 -2.85 -10.93 14.38
N HIS A 33 -2.22 -11.28 13.27
CA HIS A 33 -1.38 -12.46 13.18
C HIS A 33 -0.04 -12.20 13.90
N SER A 34 0.43 -13.11 14.75
CA SER A 34 1.64 -12.96 15.58
C SER A 34 2.91 -12.69 14.79
N GLU A 35 2.99 -13.18 13.55
CA GLU A 35 4.14 -12.94 12.67
C GLU A 35 4.01 -11.64 11.83
N ASP A 36 2.87 -10.92 11.88
CA ASP A 36 2.70 -9.65 11.15
C ASP A 36 3.22 -8.47 11.97
N LEU A 37 4.52 -8.46 12.27
CA LEU A 37 5.15 -7.43 13.11
C LEU A 37 4.79 -6.00 12.68
N PHE A 38 4.79 -5.74 11.38
CA PHE A 38 4.48 -4.40 10.85
C PHE A 38 2.98 -4.12 10.80
N GLY A 39 2.16 -5.14 10.59
CA GLY A 39 0.70 -5.00 10.70
C GLY A 39 0.27 -4.76 12.13
N ILE A 40 0.89 -5.42 13.10
CA ILE A 40 0.67 -5.18 14.54
C ILE A 40 1.01 -3.72 14.90
N GLN A 41 2.09 -3.16 14.35
CA GLN A 41 2.44 -1.75 14.55
C GLN A 41 1.45 -0.78 13.90
N MET A 42 0.93 -1.13 12.71
CA MET A 42 -0.05 -0.29 12.00
C MET A 42 -1.43 -0.29 12.64
N ARG A 43 -1.81 -1.36 13.32
CA ARG A 43 -3.15 -1.50 13.91
C ARG A 43 -3.46 -0.38 14.91
N PRO A 44 -2.67 -0.11 15.97
CA PRO A 44 -2.96 0.98 16.89
C PRO A 44 -2.99 2.35 16.19
N MET A 45 -2.18 2.56 15.15
CA MET A 45 -2.22 3.81 14.38
C MET A 45 -3.56 3.96 13.65
N ALA A 46 -4.07 2.91 13.03
CA ALA A 46 -5.37 2.93 12.36
C ALA A 46 -6.53 3.08 13.35
N MET A 47 -6.41 2.54 14.57
CA MET A 47 -7.40 2.67 15.63
C MET A 47 -7.58 4.10 16.14
N THR A 48 -6.60 5.00 15.95
CA THR A 48 -6.77 6.43 16.25
C THR A 48 -7.81 7.10 15.33
N LEU A 49 -8.09 6.51 14.17
CA LEU A 49 -9.10 7.00 13.22
C LEU A 49 -10.47 6.39 13.54
N VAL A 50 -11.04 6.80 14.67
CA VAL A 50 -12.28 6.22 15.21
C VAL A 50 -13.46 6.36 14.25
N LYS A 51 -13.62 7.56 13.66
CA LYS A 51 -14.72 7.88 12.74
C LYS A 51 -14.31 7.60 11.29
N ASP A 52 -15.22 7.05 10.52
CA ASP A 52 -15.02 6.87 9.08
C ASP A 52 -14.73 8.19 8.35
N SER A 53 -15.31 9.29 8.83
CA SER A 53 -15.02 10.62 8.29
C SER A 53 -13.55 11.01 8.45
N ASP A 54 -12.91 10.66 9.58
CA ASP A 54 -11.50 10.98 9.82
C ASP A 54 -10.59 10.11 8.97
N LEU A 55 -10.94 8.84 8.79
CA LEU A 55 -10.25 7.94 7.89
C LEU A 55 -10.29 8.48 6.44
N LYS A 56 -11.46 8.91 5.96
CA LYS A 56 -11.61 9.53 4.63
C LYS A 56 -10.79 10.81 4.48
N LYS A 57 -10.74 11.66 5.49
CA LYS A 57 -9.90 12.88 5.49
C LYS A 57 -8.41 12.55 5.34
N VAL A 58 -7.93 11.56 6.12
CA VAL A 58 -6.53 11.11 6.00
C VAL A 58 -6.23 10.56 4.62
N VAL A 59 -7.11 9.72 4.07
CA VAL A 59 -6.95 9.17 2.72
C VAL A 59 -6.96 10.27 1.66
N SER A 60 -7.85 11.26 1.78
CA SER A 60 -7.88 12.44 0.91
C SER A 60 -6.55 13.22 0.96
N PHE A 61 -6.03 13.46 2.15
CA PHE A 61 -4.73 14.11 2.31
C PHE A 61 -3.59 13.28 1.68
N ILE A 62 -3.54 11.97 1.91
CA ILE A 62 -2.54 11.08 1.28
C ILE A 62 -2.61 11.18 -0.25
N GLY A 63 -3.79 11.33 -0.83
CA GLY A 63 -3.99 11.52 -2.26
C GLY A 63 -3.32 12.78 -2.83
N THR A 64 -3.07 13.79 -2.00
CA THR A 64 -2.34 15.03 -2.40
C THR A 64 -0.82 14.85 -2.36
N LEU A 65 -0.32 13.82 -1.68
CA LEU A 65 1.11 13.62 -1.50
C LEU A 65 1.80 13.20 -2.80
N ARG A 66 3.00 13.71 -3.01
CA ARG A 66 3.85 13.35 -4.14
C ARG A 66 5.15 12.77 -3.59
N GLY A 67 5.32 11.46 -3.77
CA GLY A 67 6.54 10.78 -3.33
C GLY A 67 7.57 10.69 -4.45
N LYS A 68 8.85 10.67 -4.10
CA LYS A 68 9.93 10.38 -5.05
C LYS A 68 10.04 8.88 -5.29
N PRO A 69 10.39 8.42 -6.51
CA PRO A 69 10.71 7.03 -6.76
C PRO A 69 11.79 6.53 -5.80
N SER A 70 11.65 5.31 -5.33
CA SER A 70 12.68 4.64 -4.52
C SER A 70 13.65 3.90 -5.42
N LYS A 71 14.92 3.85 -5.00
CA LYS A 71 15.88 2.93 -5.63
C LYS A 71 15.55 1.50 -5.21
N SER A 72 15.78 0.55 -6.11
CA SER A 72 15.68 -0.88 -5.78
C SER A 72 16.68 -1.24 -4.68
N THR A 73 16.26 -2.11 -3.79
CA THR A 73 17.05 -2.61 -2.65
C THR A 73 17.24 -4.12 -2.69
N ILE A 74 16.45 -4.81 -3.50
CA ILE A 74 16.51 -6.26 -3.70
C ILE A 74 17.40 -6.55 -4.91
N GLN A 75 18.24 -7.56 -4.78
CA GLN A 75 18.95 -8.17 -5.90
C GLN A 75 18.13 -9.33 -6.45
N GLY A 76 18.08 -9.47 -7.77
CA GLY A 76 17.34 -10.51 -8.45
C GLY A 76 17.45 -10.37 -9.98
N ASN A 77 16.74 -11.23 -10.70
CA ASN A 77 16.66 -11.22 -12.15
C ASN A 77 15.34 -10.63 -12.62
N SER A 78 15.39 -9.43 -13.23
CA SER A 78 14.18 -8.71 -13.68
C SER A 78 13.48 -9.43 -14.83
N ASP A 79 14.20 -10.14 -15.72
CA ASP A 79 13.60 -10.85 -16.85
C ASP A 79 12.82 -12.09 -16.39
N SER A 80 13.38 -12.84 -15.42
CA SER A 80 12.66 -13.90 -14.73
C SER A 80 11.43 -13.34 -13.98
N GLY A 81 11.58 -12.15 -13.39
CA GLY A 81 10.48 -11.43 -12.75
C GLY A 81 9.36 -11.06 -13.71
N LYS A 82 9.70 -10.61 -14.92
CA LYS A 82 8.75 -10.32 -16.00
C LYS A 82 7.96 -11.56 -16.40
N THR A 83 8.63 -12.69 -16.56
CA THR A 83 7.98 -13.96 -16.89
C THR A 83 6.99 -14.37 -15.81
N SER A 84 7.40 -14.30 -14.54
CA SER A 84 6.54 -14.65 -13.41
C SER A 84 5.39 -13.64 -13.22
N TYR A 85 5.55 -12.38 -13.61
CA TYR A 85 4.53 -11.35 -13.51
C TYR A 85 3.34 -11.59 -14.43
N ALA A 86 3.46 -12.41 -15.46
CA ALA A 86 2.38 -12.73 -16.41
C ALA A 86 1.08 -13.17 -15.71
N THR A 87 1.18 -13.90 -14.62
CA THR A 87 0.02 -14.34 -13.83
C THR A 87 -0.64 -13.20 -13.03
N CYS A 88 0.06 -12.09 -12.81
CA CYS A 88 -0.40 -10.96 -12.02
C CYS A 88 -1.13 -9.91 -12.87
N ILE A 89 -0.87 -9.90 -14.19
CA ILE A 89 -1.39 -8.90 -15.15
C ILE A 89 -2.89 -8.83 -15.15
N ALA A 90 -3.57 -9.97 -15.12
CA ALA A 90 -5.03 -10.05 -15.19
C ALA A 90 -5.74 -9.20 -14.12
N CYS A 91 -5.13 -9.07 -12.94
CA CYS A 91 -5.69 -8.32 -11.83
C CYS A 91 -5.01 -6.96 -11.62
N HIS A 92 -3.66 -6.91 -11.73
CA HIS A 92 -2.90 -5.71 -11.41
C HIS A 92 -2.57 -4.83 -12.61
N GLY A 93 -2.88 -5.28 -13.85
CA GLY A 93 -2.58 -4.59 -15.10
C GLY A 93 -1.14 -4.78 -15.57
N GLU A 94 -0.86 -4.46 -16.83
CA GLU A 94 0.45 -4.66 -17.46
C GLU A 94 1.55 -3.80 -16.82
N GLN A 95 1.19 -2.61 -16.35
CA GLN A 95 2.09 -1.65 -15.70
C GLN A 95 1.85 -1.54 -14.19
N GLY A 96 1.13 -2.51 -13.61
CA GLY A 96 0.83 -2.52 -12.18
C GLY A 96 -0.09 -1.39 -11.73
N GLU A 97 -0.91 -0.87 -12.63
CA GLU A 97 -1.85 0.24 -12.39
C GLU A 97 -3.00 -0.14 -11.48
N GLY A 98 -3.30 -1.42 -11.35
CA GLY A 98 -4.42 -1.95 -10.59
C GLY A 98 -5.75 -1.92 -11.35
N ASN A 99 -6.76 -2.57 -10.78
CA ASN A 99 -8.11 -2.64 -11.33
C ASN A 99 -9.15 -2.53 -10.21
N LYS A 100 -9.91 -1.43 -10.19
CA LYS A 100 -10.92 -1.18 -9.16
C LYS A 100 -12.08 -2.17 -9.22
N ALA A 101 -12.51 -2.56 -10.42
CA ALA A 101 -13.60 -3.53 -10.59
C ALA A 101 -13.25 -4.90 -10.00
N LEU A 102 -11.97 -5.29 -10.06
CA LEU A 102 -11.45 -6.51 -9.45
C LEU A 102 -10.95 -6.29 -8.01
N ASN A 103 -11.07 -5.08 -7.48
CA ASN A 103 -10.52 -4.71 -6.18
C ASN A 103 -9.01 -4.93 -6.02
N SER A 104 -8.28 -4.95 -7.13
CA SER A 104 -6.85 -5.16 -7.20
C SER A 104 -6.11 -3.83 -7.16
N PRO A 105 -5.27 -3.58 -6.14
CA PRO A 105 -4.62 -2.29 -5.96
C PRO A 105 -3.52 -2.04 -6.99
N LYS A 106 -3.21 -0.77 -7.19
CA LYS A 106 -1.99 -0.35 -7.85
C LYS A 106 -0.77 -0.87 -7.10
N ILE A 107 0.17 -1.45 -7.83
CA ILE A 107 1.45 -1.92 -7.31
C ILE A 107 2.65 -1.18 -7.93
N ALA A 108 2.43 -0.45 -9.04
CA ALA A 108 3.42 0.46 -9.60
C ALA A 108 3.82 1.55 -8.58
N GLY A 109 5.12 1.86 -8.52
CA GLY A 109 5.67 2.86 -7.60
C GLY A 109 5.84 2.38 -6.15
N LEU A 110 5.45 1.15 -5.83
CA LEU A 110 5.76 0.54 -4.54
C LEU A 110 7.22 0.10 -4.50
N GLN A 111 7.79 0.09 -3.31
CA GLN A 111 9.15 -0.39 -3.11
C GLN A 111 9.23 -1.92 -3.25
N ASP A 112 10.30 -2.41 -3.87
CA ASP A 112 10.60 -3.83 -4.08
C ASP A 112 10.55 -4.65 -2.78
N TRP A 113 11.22 -4.17 -1.72
CA TRP A 113 11.21 -4.83 -0.40
C TRP A 113 9.79 -4.94 0.18
N TYR A 114 8.92 -3.94 -0.08
CA TYR A 114 7.55 -3.98 0.40
C TYR A 114 6.72 -4.99 -0.40
N ILE A 115 6.85 -4.99 -1.74
CA ILE A 115 6.18 -5.96 -2.62
C ILE A 115 6.57 -7.38 -2.20
N ALA A 116 7.88 -7.66 -2.08
CA ALA A 116 8.37 -8.98 -1.67
C ALA A 116 7.81 -9.40 -0.30
N ARG A 117 7.80 -8.47 0.68
CA ARG A 117 7.23 -8.75 2.00
C ARG A 117 5.75 -9.08 1.93
N GLN A 118 4.96 -8.33 1.14
CA GLN A 118 3.54 -8.60 1.03
C GLN A 118 3.24 -9.95 0.37
N ILE A 119 3.97 -10.30 -0.69
CA ILE A 119 3.84 -11.62 -1.33
C ILE A 119 4.16 -12.74 -0.34
N ARG A 120 5.26 -12.61 0.42
CA ARG A 120 5.60 -13.58 1.50
C ARG A 120 4.50 -13.69 2.54
N SER A 121 3.93 -12.55 2.96
CA SER A 121 2.85 -12.53 3.95
C SER A 121 1.58 -13.24 3.45
N PHE A 122 1.22 -13.08 2.18
CA PHE A 122 0.13 -13.83 1.57
C PHE A 122 0.46 -15.31 1.45
N LYS A 123 1.67 -15.67 0.98
CA LYS A 123 2.13 -17.05 0.81
C LYS A 123 2.11 -17.82 2.14
N LYS A 124 2.53 -17.17 3.22
CA LYS A 124 2.53 -17.75 4.58
C LYS A 124 1.17 -17.70 5.30
N GLY A 125 0.15 -17.08 4.71
CA GLY A 125 -1.15 -16.92 5.37
C GLY A 125 -1.17 -15.86 6.48
N ILE A 126 -0.12 -15.05 6.60
CA ILE A 126 -0.07 -13.90 7.53
C ILE A 126 -1.08 -12.82 7.09
N ARG A 127 -1.29 -12.68 5.78
CA ARG A 127 -2.34 -11.86 5.16
C ARG A 127 -3.32 -12.74 4.38
N GLY A 128 -4.57 -12.29 4.30
CA GLY A 128 -5.61 -12.99 3.56
C GLY A 128 -6.07 -14.29 4.22
N SER A 129 -5.85 -14.46 5.52
CA SER A 129 -6.35 -15.61 6.29
C SER A 129 -7.62 -15.29 7.08
N HIS A 130 -7.89 -14.00 7.33
CA HIS A 130 -9.10 -13.60 8.04
C HIS A 130 -10.32 -13.70 7.11
N GLU A 131 -11.42 -14.28 7.61
CA GLU A 131 -12.66 -14.53 6.82
C GLU A 131 -13.24 -13.27 6.16
N LYS A 132 -13.06 -12.10 6.77
CA LYS A 132 -13.52 -10.81 6.23
C LYS A 132 -12.53 -10.18 5.23
N ASP A 133 -11.31 -10.71 5.06
CA ASP A 133 -10.33 -10.21 4.07
C ASP A 133 -10.52 -10.90 2.71
N VAL A 134 -11.72 -10.81 2.15
CA VAL A 134 -12.12 -11.49 0.91
C VAL A 134 -11.12 -11.28 -0.23
N TYR A 135 -10.62 -10.05 -0.38
CA TYR A 135 -9.66 -9.74 -1.44
C TYR A 135 -8.23 -10.17 -1.10
N GLY A 136 -7.87 -10.18 0.18
CA GLY A 136 -6.61 -10.77 0.63
C GLY A 136 -6.58 -12.28 0.43
N MET A 137 -7.70 -12.96 0.63
CA MET A 137 -7.83 -14.41 0.36
C MET A 137 -7.55 -14.74 -1.11
N GLN A 138 -7.97 -13.88 -2.06
CA GLN A 138 -7.70 -14.06 -3.49
C GLN A 138 -6.20 -13.95 -3.82
N MET A 139 -5.44 -13.15 -3.07
CA MET A 139 -4.00 -13.01 -3.27
C MET A 139 -3.18 -14.21 -2.78
N ARG A 140 -3.71 -15.03 -1.87
CA ARG A 140 -2.97 -16.19 -1.34
C ARG A 140 -2.62 -17.21 -2.42
N PRO A 141 -3.57 -17.75 -3.20
CA PRO A 141 -3.23 -18.68 -4.28
C PRO A 141 -2.30 -18.05 -5.31
N MET A 142 -2.44 -16.76 -5.62
CA MET A 142 -1.53 -16.06 -6.54
C MET A 142 -0.10 -16.00 -5.99
N ALA A 143 0.07 -15.71 -4.70
CA ALA A 143 1.39 -15.71 -4.07
C ALA A 143 2.02 -17.12 -4.03
N MET A 144 1.22 -18.16 -3.99
CA MET A 144 1.68 -19.56 -3.98
C MET A 144 2.19 -20.04 -5.34
N THR A 145 1.85 -19.37 -6.45
CA THR A 145 2.41 -19.71 -7.77
C THR A 145 3.91 -19.39 -7.87
N LEU A 146 4.44 -18.53 -7.02
CA LEU A 146 5.86 -18.24 -6.91
C LEU A 146 6.52 -19.33 -6.05
N ALA A 147 7.35 -20.17 -6.68
CA ALA A 147 7.88 -21.38 -6.05
C ALA A 147 8.70 -21.09 -4.78
N ASP A 148 9.60 -20.11 -4.85
CA ASP A 148 10.61 -19.84 -3.84
C ASP A 148 10.79 -18.33 -3.58
N ASP A 149 11.72 -18.00 -2.68
CA ASP A 149 12.03 -16.62 -2.33
C ASP A 149 12.73 -15.86 -3.46
N GLU A 150 13.44 -16.56 -4.33
CA GLU A 150 14.09 -15.96 -5.50
C GLU A 150 13.05 -15.48 -6.50
N SER A 151 12.05 -16.30 -6.83
CA SER A 151 10.92 -15.92 -7.69
C SER A 151 10.18 -14.69 -7.13
N ILE A 152 10.00 -14.62 -5.81
CA ILE A 152 9.39 -13.46 -5.13
C ILE A 152 10.26 -12.21 -5.31
N LYS A 153 11.57 -12.32 -5.12
CA LYS A 153 12.51 -11.19 -5.32
C LYS A 153 12.51 -10.72 -6.76
N ASN A 154 12.52 -11.64 -7.71
CA ASN A 154 12.53 -11.36 -9.14
C ASN A 154 11.29 -10.57 -9.55
N VAL A 155 10.08 -11.03 -9.15
CA VAL A 155 8.83 -10.31 -9.41
C VAL A 155 8.82 -8.94 -8.74
N ALA A 156 9.25 -8.86 -7.47
CA ALA A 156 9.27 -7.60 -6.74
C ALA A 156 10.22 -6.57 -7.40
N LEU A 157 11.38 -7.02 -7.85
CA LEU A 157 12.33 -6.20 -8.60
C LEU A 157 11.70 -5.71 -9.90
N TYR A 158 11.11 -6.62 -10.70
CA TYR A 158 10.47 -6.26 -11.97
C TYR A 158 9.36 -5.21 -11.76
N VAL A 159 8.44 -5.45 -10.83
CA VAL A 159 7.34 -4.50 -10.53
C VAL A 159 7.85 -3.14 -10.06
N SER A 160 8.98 -3.10 -9.34
CA SER A 160 9.58 -1.84 -8.91
C SER A 160 10.11 -0.96 -10.05
N THR A 161 10.27 -1.53 -11.25
CA THR A 161 10.66 -0.78 -12.46
C THR A 161 9.48 -0.05 -13.10
N PHE A 162 8.25 -0.37 -12.73
CA PHE A 162 7.05 0.25 -13.30
C PHE A 162 7.00 1.72 -12.97
N LYS A 163 6.88 2.55 -14.02
CA LYS A 163 6.75 4.00 -13.86
C LYS A 163 5.32 4.35 -13.43
N GLU A 164 5.21 5.18 -12.43
CA GLU A 164 3.92 5.77 -12.12
C GLU A 164 3.49 6.69 -13.27
N LYS A 165 2.30 6.44 -13.81
CA LYS A 165 1.63 7.47 -14.61
C LYS A 165 1.38 8.66 -13.69
N ALA A 166 1.72 9.87 -14.13
CA ALA A 166 1.45 11.08 -13.39
C ALA A 166 -0.05 11.11 -13.04
N GLN A 167 -0.34 11.12 -11.75
CA GLN A 167 -1.72 11.27 -11.29
C GLN A 167 -2.12 12.72 -11.58
N PRO A 168 -3.25 12.98 -12.27
CA PRO A 168 -3.72 14.34 -12.46
C PRO A 168 -3.82 15.03 -11.09
N ALA A 169 -3.40 16.28 -11.03
CA ALA A 169 -3.55 17.09 -9.84
C ALA A 169 -5.04 17.08 -9.46
N ILE A 170 -5.36 16.71 -8.22
CA ILE A 170 -6.71 16.91 -7.70
C ILE A 170 -6.87 18.42 -7.56
N THR A 171 -7.41 19.04 -8.60
CA THR A 171 -7.81 20.44 -8.56
C THR A 171 -9.02 20.49 -7.64
N GLN A 172 -8.88 21.15 -6.50
CA GLN A 172 -10.01 21.46 -5.64
C GLN A 172 -10.85 22.53 -6.34
N THR A 173 -11.78 22.13 -7.20
CA THR A 173 -12.89 22.98 -7.58
C THR A 173 -14.06 22.60 -6.68
N ALA A 174 -14.39 23.52 -5.80
CA ALA A 174 -15.68 23.54 -5.13
C ALA A 174 -16.74 23.84 -6.20
N GLU A 175 -17.20 22.81 -6.93
CA GLU A 175 -18.39 22.91 -7.75
C GLU A 175 -19.11 21.57 -7.78
N THR A 176 -20.38 21.67 -7.38
CA THR A 176 -21.44 20.68 -7.58
C THR A 176 -21.61 20.39 -9.06
N SER A 177 -21.29 19.20 -9.53
CA SER A 177 -22.14 18.47 -10.46
C SER A 177 -21.47 17.27 -11.13
N LYS A 178 -22.24 16.20 -11.24
CA LYS A 178 -22.13 14.99 -12.06
C LYS A 178 -20.92 14.09 -11.80
N VAL A 179 -21.20 13.06 -11.03
CA VAL A 179 -20.34 11.95 -10.66
C VAL A 179 -20.07 11.08 -11.89
N GLU A 180 -18.82 11.03 -12.34
CA GLU A 180 -18.30 9.92 -13.12
C GLU A 180 -17.81 8.80 -12.18
N PRO A 181 -17.92 7.50 -12.56
CA PRO A 181 -17.83 6.38 -11.61
C PRO A 181 -16.43 6.09 -11.02
N ASP A 182 -15.41 6.87 -11.31
CA ASP A 182 -14.03 6.66 -10.83
C ASP A 182 -13.52 7.66 -9.77
N SER A 183 -14.32 8.67 -9.44
CA SER A 183 -13.97 9.59 -8.36
C SER A 183 -14.59 9.13 -7.06
N VAL A 184 -13.80 8.54 -6.16
CA VAL A 184 -14.18 8.48 -4.75
C VAL A 184 -14.33 9.94 -4.30
N SER A 185 -15.56 10.37 -4.11
CA SER A 185 -15.88 11.67 -3.51
C SER A 185 -15.29 11.69 -2.09
N ALA A 186 -14.07 12.18 -1.98
CA ALA A 186 -13.44 12.47 -0.70
C ALA A 186 -14.11 13.71 -0.11
N THR A 187 -15.29 13.54 0.47
CA THR A 187 -16.00 14.59 1.22
C THR A 187 -15.31 14.85 2.57
N GLY A 188 -14.04 15.25 2.55
CA GLY A 188 -13.29 15.55 3.75
C GLY A 188 -12.35 16.73 3.51
N SER A 189 -12.28 17.66 4.47
CA SER A 189 -11.29 18.74 4.44
C SER A 189 -9.87 18.14 4.44
N THR A 190 -9.09 18.45 3.42
CA THR A 190 -7.68 18.01 3.31
C THR A 190 -6.82 18.60 4.43
N GLU A 191 -7.16 19.78 4.95
CA GLU A 191 -6.44 20.40 6.07
C GLU A 191 -6.64 19.60 7.37
N ASN A 192 -7.86 19.19 7.69
CA ASN A 192 -8.09 18.28 8.80
C ASN A 192 -7.44 16.92 8.58
N GLY A 193 -7.39 16.44 7.34
CA GLY A 193 -6.66 15.22 6.96
C GLY A 193 -5.16 15.31 7.22
N LYS A 194 -4.54 16.46 6.96
CA LYS A 194 -3.14 16.74 7.25
C LYS A 194 -2.85 16.66 8.75
N THR A 195 -3.70 17.26 9.58
CA THR A 195 -3.57 17.20 11.04
C THR A 195 -3.65 15.76 11.54
N LEU A 196 -4.63 15.00 11.09
CA LEU A 196 -4.79 13.58 11.44
C LEU A 196 -3.66 12.71 10.91
N TYR A 197 -3.06 13.08 9.76
CA TYR A 197 -1.91 12.36 9.20
C TYR A 197 -0.64 12.54 10.03
N GLY A 198 -0.59 13.49 10.94
CA GLY A 198 0.58 13.76 11.78
C GLY A 198 1.14 12.52 12.48
N VAL A 199 0.29 11.65 13.00
CA VAL A 199 0.71 10.38 13.64
C VAL A 199 1.30 9.39 12.62
N CYS A 200 0.89 9.45 11.38
CA CYS A 200 1.36 8.59 10.30
C CYS A 200 2.70 9.09 9.73
N ALA A 201 2.90 10.39 9.74
CA ALA A 201 4.07 11.06 9.15
C ALA A 201 5.37 10.65 9.84
N SER A 202 5.35 10.29 11.12
CA SER A 202 6.52 9.80 11.85
C SER A 202 7.20 8.61 11.17
N CYS A 203 6.43 7.69 10.60
CA CYS A 203 6.93 6.51 9.90
C CYS A 203 6.88 6.66 8.38
N HIS A 204 5.79 7.20 7.86
CA HIS A 204 5.54 7.28 6.41
C HIS A 204 6.11 8.55 5.76
N GLY A 205 6.63 9.51 6.55
CA GLY A 205 7.13 10.80 6.08
C GLY A 205 6.00 11.80 5.83
N ALA A 206 6.31 13.10 5.91
CA ALA A 206 5.33 14.16 5.68
C ALA A 206 4.80 14.17 4.23
N ASP A 207 5.60 13.67 3.30
CA ASP A 207 5.28 13.54 1.87
C ASP A 207 4.81 12.11 1.48
N GLY A 208 4.62 11.23 2.47
CA GLY A 208 4.26 9.83 2.23
C GLY A 208 5.37 8.99 1.61
N ALA A 209 6.58 9.54 1.46
CA ALA A 209 7.73 8.84 0.86
C ALA A 209 8.55 8.02 1.88
N GLY A 210 8.23 8.17 3.16
CA GLY A 210 8.94 7.56 4.29
C GLY A 210 9.89 8.54 4.99
N ASN A 211 10.15 8.29 6.27
CA ASN A 211 11.03 9.12 7.08
C ASN A 211 12.44 8.54 7.13
N LYS A 212 13.43 9.22 6.54
CA LYS A 212 14.83 8.80 6.54
C LYS A 212 15.56 9.09 7.86
N ALA A 213 15.04 10.04 8.66
CA ALA A 213 15.73 10.56 9.85
C ALA A 213 15.56 9.70 11.10
N LEU A 214 14.56 8.82 11.16
CA LEU A 214 14.38 7.93 12.28
C LEU A 214 15.28 6.70 12.13
N ASN A 215 16.51 6.81 12.63
CA ASN A 215 17.24 5.65 13.10
C ASN A 215 16.48 5.09 14.30
N ALA A 216 15.53 4.19 14.07
CA ALA A 216 14.96 3.45 15.18
C ALA A 216 16.09 2.76 15.93
N PRO A 217 16.20 2.91 17.25
CA PRO A 217 17.23 2.22 18.01
C PRO A 217 17.08 0.71 17.77
N ARG A 218 18.20 0.03 17.57
CA ARG A 218 18.23 -1.42 17.64
C ARG A 218 17.68 -1.81 19.00
N ILE A 219 16.54 -2.49 19.00
CA ILE A 219 16.18 -3.33 20.13
C ILE A 219 16.98 -4.63 19.89
N SER A 220 18.22 -4.61 20.30
CA SER A 220 19.02 -5.81 20.46
C SER A 220 18.94 -6.17 21.94
N GLY A 221 18.19 -7.19 22.26
CA GLY A 221 18.40 -8.05 23.40
C GLY A 221 18.88 -9.36 22.86
#